data_803e50a2358096386b6f523c1ce15368
#
_entry.id   803e50a2358096386b6f523c1ce15368
#
_cell.length_a   1.000
_cell.length_b   1.000
_cell.length_c   1.000
_cell.angle_alpha   90.00
_cell.angle_beta   90.00
_cell.angle_gamma   90.00
#
_symmetry.space_group_name_H-M   'P 1'
#
loop_
_entity.id
_entity.type
_entity.pdbx_description
1 polymer ?
#
loop_
_entity_poly.entity_id
_entity_poly.type
_entity_poly.pdbx_seq_one_letter_code
_entity_poly.pdbx_strand_id
1 'polypeptide(L)'
;MRVLRPDAPGLPARPVLVVLDVDGTVLTSAHEVGAATAAQVHRVRAAGVEVLPASSRGPRAMLPVVTALGLTDGAEFVGTQGALTGAYDAAGVLHVSDRRPAPVDAARAVVTAATAAGLAVGWYVGERWLVSHVDATIAREARVVADTPEVADLPAQTAGPDKLMVIAPTPAEVDVLRRLAAALPAELTAQISNPTYLEITARGVDKASAVARWCTERGIAPSAAVAIGDGPNDLGLFALTGTSVAPANARPEVAAAATWSTRSNDDDGVAWALSVLIP
;
A
#
# COMPACT_ATOMS: atom_id res chain seq x y z
N MET A 1 15.11 17.79 4.32
CA MET A 1 13.86 17.39 5.03
C MET A 1 13.73 18.19 6.32
N ARG A 2 12.53 18.70 6.62
CA ARG A 2 12.25 19.47 7.84
C ARG A 2 11.62 18.54 8.89
N VAL A 3 12.00 18.71 10.16
CA VAL A 3 11.38 17.94 11.25
C VAL A 3 10.01 18.56 11.58
N LEU A 4 8.97 17.73 11.58
CA LEU A 4 7.60 18.16 11.87
C LEU A 4 7.46 18.41 13.38
N ARG A 5 7.05 19.62 13.73
CA ARG A 5 6.79 20.07 15.12
C ARG A 5 5.80 21.24 15.11
N PRO A 6 5.06 21.48 16.21
CA PRO A 6 3.97 22.48 16.25
C PRO A 6 4.40 23.91 15.91
N ASP A 7 5.66 24.26 16.20
CA ASP A 7 6.24 25.59 15.98
C ASP A 7 7.10 25.68 14.70
N ALA A 8 7.07 24.65 13.85
CA ALA A 8 7.89 24.64 12.65
C ALA A 8 7.43 25.71 11.65
N PRO A 9 8.35 26.53 11.11
CA PRO A 9 7.98 27.51 10.11
C PRO A 9 7.54 26.85 8.80
N GLY A 10 6.44 27.37 8.24
CA GLY A 10 5.91 26.88 6.97
C GLY A 10 5.16 25.55 7.08
N LEU A 11 4.54 25.28 8.24
CA LEU A 11 3.54 24.21 8.34
C LEU A 11 2.46 24.40 7.26
N PRO A 12 1.97 23.31 6.64
CA PRO A 12 0.90 23.41 5.66
C PRO A 12 -0.39 23.88 6.31
N ALA A 13 -1.31 24.38 5.49
CA ALA A 13 -2.69 24.55 5.91
C ALA A 13 -3.26 23.19 6.34
N ARG A 14 -4.30 23.22 7.20
CA ARG A 14 -4.99 22.00 7.62
C ARG A 14 -5.45 21.20 6.40
N PRO A 15 -5.03 19.92 6.26
CA PRO A 15 -5.43 19.10 5.14
C PRO A 15 -6.92 18.71 5.21
N VAL A 16 -7.52 18.42 4.06
CA VAL A 16 -8.87 17.85 3.98
C VAL A 16 -8.83 16.32 3.86
N LEU A 17 -7.66 15.78 3.48
CA LEU A 17 -7.41 14.35 3.31
C LEU A 17 -6.04 14.00 3.87
N VAL A 18 -5.98 12.89 4.58
CA VAL A 18 -4.73 12.23 4.98
C VAL A 18 -4.66 10.85 4.29
N VAL A 19 -3.65 10.65 3.47
CA VAL A 19 -3.33 9.36 2.86
C VAL A 19 -2.26 8.68 3.71
N LEU A 20 -2.53 7.47 4.19
CA LEU A 20 -1.65 6.72 5.08
C LEU A 20 -1.18 5.44 4.39
N ASP A 21 0.12 5.33 4.14
CA ASP A 21 0.71 4.01 3.92
C ASP A 21 0.57 3.14 5.17
N VAL A 22 0.66 1.82 4.99
CA VAL A 22 0.38 0.84 6.05
C VAL A 22 1.65 0.24 6.61
N ASP A 23 2.39 -0.52 5.80
CA ASP A 23 3.57 -1.26 6.26
C ASP A 23 4.78 -0.33 6.46
N GLY A 24 5.33 -0.29 7.68
CA GLY A 24 6.42 0.63 8.02
C GLY A 24 5.97 2.07 8.29
N THR A 25 4.66 2.35 8.20
CA THR A 25 4.07 3.68 8.45
C THR A 25 3.02 3.61 9.56
N VAL A 26 1.84 3.05 9.29
CA VAL A 26 0.78 2.84 10.29
C VAL A 26 1.11 1.69 11.21
N LEU A 27 1.64 0.60 10.64
CA LEU A 27 2.03 -0.58 11.39
C LEU A 27 3.42 -0.41 12.00
N THR A 28 3.55 -0.83 13.25
CA THR A 28 4.84 -0.99 13.93
C THR A 28 5.65 -2.13 13.31
N SER A 29 6.91 -2.28 13.71
CA SER A 29 7.75 -3.44 13.34
C SER A 29 7.19 -4.78 13.84
N ALA A 30 6.27 -4.76 14.81
CA ALA A 30 5.49 -5.92 15.25
C ALA A 30 4.25 -6.19 14.37
N HIS A 31 4.04 -5.44 13.29
CA HIS A 31 2.87 -5.50 12.41
C HIS A 31 1.53 -5.19 13.13
N GLU A 32 1.56 -4.29 14.10
CA GLU A 32 0.39 -3.87 14.87
C GLU A 32 0.10 -2.38 14.67
N VAL A 33 -1.17 -2.00 14.75
CA VAL A 33 -1.58 -0.60 14.80
C VAL A 33 -1.42 -0.09 16.24
N GLY A 34 -0.58 0.92 16.44
CA GLY A 34 -0.39 1.55 17.74
C GLY A 34 -1.67 2.24 18.25
N ALA A 35 -1.95 2.11 19.55
CA ALA A 35 -3.13 2.72 20.16
C ALA A 35 -3.19 4.25 19.97
N ALA A 36 -2.04 4.93 20.02
CA ALA A 36 -1.96 6.37 19.77
C ALA A 36 -2.31 6.71 18.31
N THR A 37 -1.87 5.91 17.34
CA THR A 37 -2.20 6.07 15.93
C THR A 37 -3.71 5.90 15.70
N ALA A 38 -4.32 4.85 16.25
CA ALA A 38 -5.77 4.63 16.16
C ALA A 38 -6.57 5.79 16.77
N ALA A 39 -6.18 6.26 17.96
CA ALA A 39 -6.83 7.38 18.63
C ALA A 39 -6.73 8.68 17.81
N GLN A 40 -5.57 8.96 17.19
CA GLN A 40 -5.39 10.14 16.36
C GLN A 40 -6.18 10.06 15.04
N VAL A 41 -6.25 8.89 14.39
CA VAL A 41 -7.10 8.68 13.21
C VAL A 41 -8.56 8.96 13.55
N HIS A 42 -9.06 8.43 14.67
CA HIS A 42 -10.41 8.72 15.13
C HIS A 42 -10.65 10.23 15.36
N ARG A 43 -9.73 10.90 16.05
CA ARG A 43 -9.82 12.35 16.32
C ARG A 43 -9.83 13.18 15.02
N VAL A 44 -8.97 12.85 14.08
CA VAL A 44 -8.84 13.53 12.79
C VAL A 44 -10.13 13.41 11.98
N ARG A 45 -10.72 12.22 11.94
CA ARG A 45 -12.01 11.97 11.27
C ARG A 45 -13.15 12.74 11.96
N ALA A 46 -13.20 12.72 13.30
CA ALA A 46 -14.19 13.50 14.06
C ALA A 46 -14.07 15.00 13.81
N ALA A 47 -12.87 15.47 13.44
CA ALA A 47 -12.64 16.85 13.03
C ALA A 47 -13.00 17.11 11.55
N GLY A 48 -13.57 16.15 10.82
CA GLY A 48 -14.02 16.30 9.44
C GLY A 48 -12.91 16.19 8.38
N VAL A 49 -11.78 15.54 8.71
CA VAL A 49 -10.72 15.26 7.74
C VAL A 49 -10.83 13.81 7.30
N GLU A 50 -10.84 13.58 5.98
CA GLU A 50 -10.85 12.23 5.42
C GLU A 50 -9.53 11.50 5.69
N VAL A 51 -9.62 10.19 5.96
CA VAL A 51 -8.45 9.33 6.15
C VAL A 51 -8.55 8.15 5.19
N LEU A 52 -7.57 8.03 4.30
CA LEU A 52 -7.51 7.01 3.25
C LEU A 52 -6.24 6.17 3.41
N PRO A 53 -6.31 4.97 4.01
CA PRO A 53 -5.21 4.02 3.97
C PRO A 53 -4.90 3.60 2.53
N ALA A 54 -3.62 3.53 2.15
CA ALA A 54 -3.19 3.12 0.81
C ALA A 54 -2.00 2.14 0.90
N SER A 55 -2.23 0.88 0.53
CA SER A 55 -1.29 -0.22 0.75
C SER A 55 -1.11 -1.11 -0.47
N SER A 56 -0.01 -1.86 -0.48
CA SER A 56 0.18 -2.99 -1.37
C SER A 56 -0.57 -4.25 -0.91
N ARG A 57 -1.08 -4.28 0.31
CA ARG A 57 -1.83 -5.42 0.86
C ARG A 57 -3.10 -5.70 0.07
N GLY A 58 -3.45 -6.98 -0.05
CA GLY A 58 -4.77 -7.39 -0.54
C GLY A 58 -5.89 -7.03 0.46
N PRO A 59 -7.15 -6.99 0.03
CA PRO A 59 -8.26 -6.57 0.89
C PRO A 59 -8.35 -7.36 2.20
N ARG A 60 -8.22 -8.68 2.16
CA ARG A 60 -8.29 -9.52 3.36
C ARG A 60 -7.23 -9.16 4.40
N ALA A 61 -6.01 -8.83 3.95
CA ALA A 61 -4.92 -8.36 4.81
C ALA A 61 -5.09 -6.90 5.26
N MET A 62 -5.97 -6.13 4.61
CA MET A 62 -6.35 -4.77 5.04
C MET A 62 -7.42 -4.77 6.13
N LEU A 63 -8.29 -5.78 6.20
CA LEU A 63 -9.40 -5.82 7.18
C LEU A 63 -8.93 -5.62 8.64
N PRO A 64 -7.93 -6.35 9.16
CA PRO A 64 -7.47 -6.11 10.53
C PRO A 64 -6.90 -4.70 10.74
N VAL A 65 -6.26 -4.11 9.73
CA VAL A 65 -5.70 -2.76 9.80
C VAL A 65 -6.81 -1.71 9.89
N VAL A 66 -7.77 -1.75 8.96
CA VAL A 66 -8.88 -0.79 8.95
C VAL A 66 -9.79 -0.96 10.18
N THR A 67 -9.93 -2.20 10.70
CA THR A 67 -10.64 -2.47 11.95
C THR A 67 -9.93 -1.81 13.14
N ALA A 68 -8.62 -2.00 13.27
CA ALA A 68 -7.85 -1.41 14.35
C ALA A 68 -7.81 0.14 14.29
N LEU A 69 -7.92 0.72 13.09
CA LEU A 69 -8.05 2.17 12.88
C LEU A 69 -9.49 2.70 13.09
N GLY A 70 -10.48 1.83 13.31
CA GLY A 70 -11.89 2.22 13.44
C GLY A 70 -12.52 2.68 12.12
N LEU A 71 -12.11 2.07 10.99
CA LEU A 71 -12.53 2.43 9.63
C LEU A 71 -13.49 1.41 8.99
N THR A 72 -14.21 0.61 9.80
CA THR A 72 -15.20 -0.38 9.33
C THR A 72 -16.63 0.17 9.26
N ASP A 73 -16.76 1.46 9.09
CA ASP A 73 -18.02 2.20 8.95
C ASP A 73 -18.30 2.62 7.49
N GLY A 74 -17.68 1.94 6.53
CA GLY A 74 -17.74 2.28 5.12
C GLY A 74 -16.64 3.28 4.67
N ALA A 75 -15.68 3.60 5.53
CA ALA A 75 -14.51 4.36 5.13
C ALA A 75 -13.65 3.54 4.16
N GLU A 76 -13.26 4.16 3.04
CA GLU A 76 -12.54 3.47 1.99
C GLU A 76 -11.05 3.32 2.26
N PHE A 77 -10.46 2.35 1.62
CA PHE A 77 -9.02 2.14 1.52
C PHE A 77 -8.61 1.83 0.08
N VAL A 78 -7.37 2.10 -0.24
CA VAL A 78 -6.71 1.67 -1.48
C VAL A 78 -5.86 0.45 -1.15
N GLY A 79 -6.14 -0.67 -1.80
CA GLY A 79 -5.42 -1.94 -1.65
C GLY A 79 -4.72 -2.38 -2.93
N THR A 80 -4.01 -3.52 -2.86
CA THR A 80 -3.33 -4.16 -4.00
C THR A 80 -2.52 -3.18 -4.86
N GLN A 81 -1.75 -2.30 -4.21
CA GLN A 81 -0.89 -1.31 -4.86
C GLN A 81 -1.65 -0.29 -5.73
N GLY A 82 -2.94 -0.04 -5.42
CA GLY A 82 -3.78 0.91 -6.17
C GLY A 82 -4.72 0.27 -7.19
N ALA A 83 -4.70 -1.05 -7.32
CA ALA A 83 -5.56 -1.75 -8.26
C ALA A 83 -7.00 -1.98 -7.73
N LEU A 84 -7.21 -1.83 -6.43
CA LEU A 84 -8.52 -1.95 -5.82
C LEU A 84 -8.74 -0.82 -4.81
N THR A 85 -9.90 -0.17 -4.89
CA THR A 85 -10.43 0.71 -3.85
C THR A 85 -11.72 0.12 -3.33
N GLY A 86 -11.90 0.12 -2.03
CA GLY A 86 -13.09 -0.44 -1.40
C GLY A 86 -13.20 -0.05 0.06
N ALA A 87 -14.27 -0.49 0.70
CA ALA A 87 -14.56 -0.27 2.10
C ALA A 87 -15.07 -1.55 2.74
N TYR A 88 -14.79 -1.74 4.02
CA TYR A 88 -15.47 -2.76 4.82
C TYR A 88 -16.61 -2.13 5.60
N ASP A 89 -17.76 -2.82 5.62
CA ASP A 89 -18.84 -2.46 6.53
C ASP A 89 -18.63 -3.07 7.94
N ALA A 90 -19.52 -2.74 8.86
CA ALA A 90 -19.46 -3.21 10.24
C ALA A 90 -19.59 -4.75 10.38
N ALA A 91 -20.07 -5.44 9.35
CA ALA A 91 -20.15 -6.89 9.30
C ALA A 91 -18.86 -7.53 8.73
N GLY A 92 -17.90 -6.70 8.29
CA GLY A 92 -16.65 -7.15 7.65
C GLY A 92 -16.86 -7.58 6.19
N VAL A 93 -17.92 -7.10 5.53
CA VAL A 93 -18.16 -7.36 4.11
C VAL A 93 -17.46 -6.29 3.27
N LEU A 94 -16.69 -6.71 2.28
CA LEU A 94 -16.00 -5.82 1.35
C LEU A 94 -16.94 -5.28 0.28
N HIS A 95 -16.98 -3.97 0.15
CA HIS A 95 -17.66 -3.24 -0.94
C HIS A 95 -16.59 -2.58 -1.81
N VAL A 96 -16.43 -3.06 -3.04
CA VAL A 96 -15.45 -2.56 -4.00
C VAL A 96 -16.05 -1.41 -4.79
N SER A 97 -15.40 -0.24 -4.78
CA SER A 97 -15.82 0.96 -5.51
C SER A 97 -15.06 1.18 -6.82
N ASP A 98 -13.76 0.82 -6.87
CA ASP A 98 -12.96 0.83 -8.12
C ASP A 98 -12.05 -0.39 -8.19
N ARG A 99 -11.86 -0.94 -9.41
CA ARG A 99 -10.99 -2.07 -9.63
C ARG A 99 -10.33 -2.00 -11.00
N ARG A 100 -9.00 -2.18 -11.05
CA ARG A 100 -8.16 -2.05 -12.23
C ARG A 100 -7.26 -3.28 -12.40
N PRO A 101 -7.82 -4.44 -12.78
CA PRO A 101 -7.04 -5.66 -12.92
C PRO A 101 -6.08 -5.57 -14.11
N ALA A 102 -4.97 -6.29 -14.00
CA ALA A 102 -4.03 -6.49 -15.09
C ALA A 102 -4.63 -7.39 -16.18
N PRO A 103 -4.23 -7.24 -17.45
CA PRO A 103 -4.63 -8.16 -18.51
C PRO A 103 -4.18 -9.59 -18.19
N VAL A 104 -5.11 -10.55 -18.31
CA VAL A 104 -4.89 -11.93 -17.87
C VAL A 104 -3.75 -12.60 -18.63
N ASP A 105 -3.61 -12.38 -19.95
CA ASP A 105 -2.58 -13.02 -20.76
C ASP A 105 -1.18 -12.46 -20.44
N ALA A 106 -1.08 -11.16 -20.20
CA ALA A 106 0.16 -10.54 -19.72
C ALA A 106 0.55 -11.06 -18.33
N ALA A 107 -0.41 -11.25 -17.43
CA ALA A 107 -0.18 -11.81 -16.11
C ALA A 107 0.28 -13.29 -16.18
N ARG A 108 -0.31 -14.09 -17.06
CA ARG A 108 0.10 -15.49 -17.30
C ARG A 108 1.53 -15.59 -17.83
N ALA A 109 1.94 -14.69 -18.72
CA ALA A 109 3.32 -14.62 -19.21
C ALA A 109 4.32 -14.38 -18.07
N VAL A 110 3.98 -13.49 -17.14
CA VAL A 110 4.79 -13.24 -15.93
C VAL A 110 4.86 -14.48 -15.05
N VAL A 111 3.72 -15.14 -14.78
CA VAL A 111 3.68 -16.39 -13.99
C VAL A 111 4.60 -17.43 -14.60
N THR A 112 4.53 -17.64 -15.92
CA THR A 112 5.35 -18.60 -16.64
C THR A 112 6.84 -18.28 -16.48
N ALA A 113 7.23 -17.02 -16.69
CA ALA A 113 8.63 -16.59 -16.59
C ALA A 113 9.16 -16.69 -15.15
N ALA A 114 8.38 -16.26 -14.17
CA ALA A 114 8.76 -16.32 -12.76
C ALA A 114 8.90 -17.77 -12.26
N THR A 115 7.94 -18.64 -12.61
CA THR A 115 7.98 -20.06 -12.25
C THR A 115 9.19 -20.76 -12.88
N ALA A 116 9.50 -20.49 -14.15
CA ALA A 116 10.68 -21.02 -14.82
C ALA A 116 12.00 -20.56 -14.16
N ALA A 117 11.99 -19.42 -13.51
CA ALA A 117 13.11 -18.87 -12.74
C ALA A 117 13.15 -19.36 -11.28
N GLY A 118 12.24 -20.22 -10.85
CA GLY A 118 12.17 -20.74 -9.47
C GLY A 118 11.66 -19.75 -8.43
N LEU A 119 10.95 -18.70 -8.88
CA LEU A 119 10.41 -17.67 -7.99
C LEU A 119 8.97 -18.00 -7.55
N ALA A 120 8.63 -17.66 -6.33
CA ALA A 120 7.28 -17.78 -5.82
C ALA A 120 6.39 -16.66 -6.39
N VAL A 121 5.15 -17.00 -6.78
CA VAL A 121 4.20 -16.06 -7.37
C VAL A 121 2.89 -16.08 -6.60
N GLY A 122 2.44 -14.90 -6.16
CA GLY A 122 1.09 -14.64 -5.68
C GLY A 122 0.26 -13.92 -6.75
N TRP A 123 -0.96 -14.38 -6.96
CA TRP A 123 -1.97 -13.80 -7.84
C TRP A 123 -3.14 -13.30 -6.98
N TYR A 124 -3.27 -12.00 -6.84
CA TYR A 124 -4.31 -11.38 -6.04
C TYR A 124 -5.49 -10.99 -6.92
N VAL A 125 -6.68 -11.43 -6.57
CA VAL A 125 -7.92 -11.16 -7.32
C VAL A 125 -9.09 -10.98 -6.35
N GLY A 126 -9.59 -9.74 -6.21
CA GLY A 126 -10.54 -9.41 -5.14
C GLY A 126 -9.95 -9.74 -3.77
N GLU A 127 -10.68 -10.48 -2.95
CA GLU A 127 -10.20 -10.90 -1.63
C GLU A 127 -9.31 -12.16 -1.66
N ARG A 128 -9.12 -12.79 -2.81
CA ARG A 128 -8.38 -14.04 -2.92
C ARG A 128 -6.91 -13.80 -3.22
N TRP A 129 -6.06 -14.49 -2.48
CA TRP A 129 -4.65 -14.64 -2.76
C TRP A 129 -4.37 -16.06 -3.25
N LEU A 130 -4.12 -16.21 -4.55
CA LEU A 130 -3.87 -17.49 -5.20
C LEU A 130 -2.37 -17.71 -5.35
N VAL A 131 -1.95 -18.96 -5.17
CA VAL A 131 -0.56 -19.42 -5.35
C VAL A 131 -0.57 -20.79 -6.02
N SER A 132 0.48 -21.14 -6.77
CA SER A 132 0.59 -22.48 -7.37
C SER A 132 0.84 -23.57 -6.32
N HIS A 133 1.55 -23.24 -5.25
CA HIS A 133 1.83 -24.10 -4.10
C HIS A 133 2.27 -23.24 -2.92
N VAL A 134 2.22 -23.79 -1.72
CA VAL A 134 2.71 -23.12 -0.50
C VAL A 134 4.08 -23.68 -0.15
N ASP A 135 5.13 -22.94 -0.47
CA ASP A 135 6.50 -23.19 -0.04
C ASP A 135 6.87 -22.37 1.21
N ALA A 136 8.13 -22.44 1.63
CA ALA A 136 8.62 -21.68 2.80
C ALA A 136 8.53 -20.16 2.59
N THR A 137 8.66 -19.68 1.34
CA THR A 137 8.57 -18.26 0.98
C THR A 137 7.14 -17.75 1.13
N ILE A 138 6.18 -18.47 0.52
CA ILE A 138 4.75 -18.15 0.65
C ILE A 138 4.27 -18.30 2.10
N ALA A 139 4.70 -19.35 2.81
CA ALA A 139 4.33 -19.53 4.21
C ALA A 139 4.88 -18.43 5.13
N ARG A 140 6.06 -17.86 4.83
CA ARG A 140 6.58 -16.70 5.52
C ARG A 140 5.73 -15.46 5.24
N GLU A 141 5.43 -15.18 3.97
CA GLU A 141 4.61 -14.05 3.57
C GLU A 141 3.22 -14.10 4.21
N ALA A 142 2.58 -15.27 4.20
CA ALA A 142 1.26 -15.49 4.81
C ALA A 142 1.22 -15.07 6.29
N ARG A 143 2.31 -15.31 7.02
CA ARG A 143 2.42 -14.85 8.43
C ARG A 143 2.62 -13.33 8.53
N VAL A 144 3.41 -12.74 7.63
CA VAL A 144 3.70 -11.29 7.64
C VAL A 144 2.44 -10.49 7.36
N VAL A 145 1.67 -10.89 6.34
CA VAL A 145 0.45 -10.15 5.96
C VAL A 145 -0.80 -10.64 6.71
N ALA A 146 -0.69 -11.67 7.54
CA ALA A 146 -1.80 -12.33 8.25
C ALA A 146 -2.94 -12.73 7.31
N ASP A 147 -2.60 -13.29 6.13
CA ASP A 147 -3.54 -13.78 5.12
C ASP A 147 -3.26 -15.25 4.77
N THR A 148 -4.26 -15.95 4.24
CA THR A 148 -4.16 -17.37 3.88
C THR A 148 -4.23 -17.52 2.36
N PRO A 149 -3.14 -18.01 1.71
CA PRO A 149 -3.17 -18.25 0.28
C PRO A 149 -4.03 -19.48 -0.06
N GLU A 150 -4.65 -19.42 -1.24
CA GLU A 150 -5.40 -20.53 -1.84
C GLU A 150 -4.56 -21.16 -2.94
N VAL A 151 -4.38 -22.49 -2.90
CA VAL A 151 -3.66 -23.20 -3.98
C VAL A 151 -4.54 -23.28 -5.22
N ALA A 152 -4.02 -22.84 -6.35
CA ALA A 152 -4.75 -22.81 -7.62
C ALA A 152 -3.80 -22.98 -8.81
N ASP A 153 -4.34 -23.41 -9.96
CA ASP A 153 -3.64 -23.35 -11.23
C ASP A 153 -3.63 -21.91 -11.74
N LEU A 154 -2.51 -21.21 -11.56
CA LEU A 154 -2.36 -19.81 -11.95
C LEU A 154 -2.45 -19.60 -13.46
N PRO A 155 -1.84 -20.42 -14.34
CA PRO A 155 -2.04 -20.37 -15.78
C PRO A 155 -3.49 -20.54 -16.24
N ALA A 156 -4.31 -21.27 -15.50
CA ALA A 156 -5.72 -21.49 -15.85
C ALA A 156 -6.66 -20.36 -15.40
N GLN A 157 -6.17 -19.36 -14.66
CA GLN A 157 -7.01 -18.23 -14.21
C GLN A 157 -7.55 -17.45 -15.42
N THR A 158 -8.84 -17.12 -15.40
CA THR A 158 -9.53 -16.38 -16.47
C THR A 158 -9.79 -14.92 -16.11
N ALA A 159 -9.77 -14.57 -14.83
CA ALA A 159 -9.87 -13.20 -14.35
C ALA A 159 -8.46 -12.61 -14.16
N GLY A 160 -8.22 -11.43 -14.70
CA GLY A 160 -6.95 -10.73 -14.49
C GLY A 160 -6.72 -10.40 -13.00
N PRO A 161 -5.47 -10.46 -12.53
CA PRO A 161 -5.16 -10.13 -11.15
C PRO A 161 -5.21 -8.62 -10.92
N ASP A 162 -5.56 -8.23 -9.72
CA ASP A 162 -5.37 -6.86 -9.24
C ASP A 162 -3.88 -6.58 -9.07
N LYS A 163 -3.15 -7.59 -8.59
CA LYS A 163 -1.71 -7.54 -8.41
C LYS A 163 -1.12 -8.95 -8.57
N LEU A 164 0.04 -9.04 -9.22
CA LEU A 164 0.97 -10.16 -9.03
C LEU A 164 2.05 -9.73 -8.04
N MET A 165 2.45 -10.64 -7.18
CA MET A 165 3.64 -10.48 -6.34
C MET A 165 4.61 -11.62 -6.63
N VAL A 166 5.81 -11.28 -7.11
CA VAL A 166 6.89 -12.24 -7.31
C VAL A 166 7.91 -12.06 -6.20
N ILE A 167 8.20 -13.15 -5.49
CA ILE A 167 9.05 -13.12 -4.31
C ILE A 167 10.31 -13.93 -4.58
N ALA A 168 11.47 -13.30 -4.40
CA ALA A 168 12.75 -13.98 -4.36
C ALA A 168 12.92 -14.65 -2.99
N PRO A 169 13.25 -15.96 -2.93
CA PRO A 169 13.44 -16.67 -1.66
C PRO A 169 14.56 -16.08 -0.81
N THR A 170 15.62 -15.60 -1.45
CA THR A 170 16.78 -14.99 -0.80
C THR A 170 17.27 -13.75 -1.56
N PRO A 171 18.13 -12.91 -0.96
CA PRO A 171 18.72 -11.77 -1.67
C PRO A 171 19.57 -12.15 -2.90
N ALA A 172 19.98 -13.42 -3.03
CA ALA A 172 20.75 -13.88 -4.19
C ALA A 172 19.96 -13.85 -5.49
N GLU A 173 18.62 -13.99 -5.43
CA GLU A 173 17.73 -13.98 -6.60
C GLU A 173 17.20 -12.57 -6.95
N VAL A 174 17.63 -11.52 -6.24
CA VAL A 174 17.18 -10.13 -6.52
C VAL A 174 17.47 -9.70 -7.96
N ASP A 175 18.59 -10.12 -8.53
CA ASP A 175 18.92 -9.82 -9.94
C ASP A 175 17.98 -10.53 -10.91
N VAL A 176 17.40 -11.67 -10.52
CA VAL A 176 16.34 -12.34 -11.30
C VAL A 176 15.08 -11.48 -11.32
N LEU A 177 14.67 -10.93 -10.17
CA LEU A 177 13.52 -9.99 -10.11
C LEU A 177 13.75 -8.76 -10.99
N ARG A 178 14.95 -8.18 -10.98
CA ARG A 178 15.28 -7.02 -11.84
C ARG A 178 15.20 -7.35 -13.33
N ARG A 179 15.69 -8.53 -13.74
CA ARG A 179 15.57 -9.00 -15.14
C ARG A 179 14.10 -9.23 -15.51
N LEU A 180 13.33 -9.84 -14.63
CA LEU A 180 11.89 -10.03 -14.85
C LEU A 180 11.16 -8.68 -15.00
N ALA A 181 11.45 -7.72 -14.13
CA ALA A 181 10.89 -6.37 -14.21
C ALA A 181 11.23 -5.66 -15.53
N ALA A 182 12.46 -5.83 -16.03
CA ALA A 182 12.90 -5.25 -17.29
C ALA A 182 12.27 -5.90 -18.53
N ALA A 183 11.79 -7.15 -18.41
CA ALA A 183 11.20 -7.94 -19.48
C ALA A 183 9.65 -8.00 -19.41
N LEU A 184 9.01 -7.19 -18.58
CA LEU A 184 7.55 -7.20 -18.44
C LEU A 184 6.84 -6.84 -19.75
N PRO A 185 5.68 -7.47 -20.01
CA PRO A 185 4.75 -7.01 -21.04
C PRO A 185 4.42 -5.51 -20.87
N ALA A 186 4.23 -4.85 -22.02
CA ALA A 186 4.02 -3.40 -22.05
C ALA A 186 2.74 -2.93 -21.32
N GLU A 187 1.81 -3.82 -21.09
CA GLU A 187 0.54 -3.60 -20.38
C GLU A 187 0.70 -3.60 -18.86
N LEU A 188 1.89 -3.94 -18.35
CA LEU A 188 2.17 -4.06 -16.93
C LEU A 188 3.17 -3.01 -16.46
N THR A 189 3.15 -2.77 -15.17
CA THR A 189 4.10 -1.94 -14.42
C THR A 189 4.57 -2.72 -13.20
N ALA A 190 5.85 -2.59 -12.84
CA ALA A 190 6.42 -3.21 -11.66
C ALA A 190 6.97 -2.17 -10.69
N GLN A 191 6.82 -2.47 -9.40
CA GLN A 191 7.46 -1.75 -8.30
C GLN A 191 8.21 -2.74 -7.40
N ILE A 192 9.38 -2.35 -6.94
CA ILE A 192 10.14 -3.08 -5.91
C ILE A 192 9.80 -2.41 -4.57
N SER A 193 8.85 -2.98 -3.83
CA SER A 193 8.45 -2.47 -2.52
C SER A 193 9.42 -2.90 -1.42
N ASN A 194 10.06 -4.05 -1.58
CA ASN A 194 11.07 -4.63 -0.71
C ASN A 194 12.17 -5.25 -1.60
N PRO A 195 13.44 -5.34 -1.19
CA PRO A 195 14.51 -5.89 -2.02
C PRO A 195 14.21 -7.24 -2.67
N THR A 196 13.42 -8.08 -2.03
CA THR A 196 13.04 -9.42 -2.50
C THR A 196 11.63 -9.50 -3.09
N TYR A 197 10.90 -8.36 -3.22
CA TYR A 197 9.51 -8.34 -3.69
C TYR A 197 9.38 -7.50 -4.95
N LEU A 198 8.81 -8.08 -5.99
CA LEU A 198 8.39 -7.40 -7.20
C LEU A 198 6.87 -7.41 -7.28
N GLU A 199 6.26 -6.27 -7.13
CA GLU A 199 4.82 -6.08 -7.22
C GLU A 199 4.46 -5.58 -8.61
N ILE A 200 3.55 -6.26 -9.28
CA ILE A 200 3.21 -6.02 -10.68
C ILE A 200 1.71 -5.76 -10.78
N THR A 201 1.36 -4.63 -11.37
CA THR A 201 -0.01 -4.17 -11.61
C THR A 201 -0.22 -3.87 -13.10
N ALA A 202 -1.44 -3.56 -13.49
CA ALA A 202 -1.70 -2.99 -14.80
C ALA A 202 -0.91 -1.69 -14.99
N ARG A 203 -0.53 -1.38 -16.24
CA ARG A 203 0.19 -0.14 -16.55
C ARG A 203 -0.55 1.09 -16.05
N GLY A 204 0.17 1.96 -15.35
CA GLY A 204 -0.37 3.20 -14.80
C GLY A 204 -1.25 3.01 -13.56
N VAL A 205 -1.24 1.81 -12.99
CA VAL A 205 -1.92 1.51 -11.72
C VAL A 205 -0.88 1.46 -10.60
N ASP A 206 -1.00 2.40 -9.68
CA ASP A 206 -0.21 2.51 -8.45
C ASP A 206 -1.02 3.26 -7.38
N LYS A 207 -0.48 3.38 -6.17
CA LYS A 207 -1.14 4.09 -5.07
C LYS A 207 -1.52 5.53 -5.45
N ALA A 208 -0.62 6.25 -6.12
CA ALA A 208 -0.83 7.64 -6.48
C ALA A 208 -1.97 7.81 -7.49
N SER A 209 -2.01 6.98 -8.53
CA SER A 209 -3.08 7.00 -9.53
C SER A 209 -4.44 6.64 -8.93
N ALA A 210 -4.50 5.72 -7.98
CA ALA A 210 -5.72 5.37 -7.25
C ALA A 210 -6.21 6.55 -6.39
N VAL A 211 -5.31 7.15 -5.60
CA VAL A 211 -5.64 8.33 -4.78
C VAL A 211 -6.06 9.52 -5.65
N ALA A 212 -5.42 9.72 -6.80
CA ALA A 212 -5.82 10.79 -7.74
C ALA A 212 -7.25 10.59 -8.28
N ARG A 213 -7.62 9.35 -8.66
CA ARG A 213 -9.00 9.02 -9.05
C ARG A 213 -9.98 9.25 -7.91
N TRP A 214 -9.64 8.72 -6.73
CA TRP A 214 -10.46 8.88 -5.53
C TRP A 214 -10.73 10.37 -5.19
N CYS A 215 -9.69 11.21 -5.27
CA CYS A 215 -9.80 12.65 -5.09
C CYS A 215 -10.70 13.30 -6.16
N THR A 216 -10.52 12.91 -7.43
CA THR A 216 -11.30 13.44 -8.56
C THR A 216 -12.80 13.17 -8.38
N GLU A 217 -13.16 11.95 -8.00
CA GLU A 217 -14.56 11.53 -7.76
C GLU A 217 -15.24 12.32 -6.65
N ARG A 218 -14.45 12.84 -5.70
CA ARG A 218 -14.95 13.60 -4.51
C ARG A 218 -14.74 15.11 -4.63
N GLY A 219 -14.20 15.59 -5.76
CA GLY A 219 -13.89 17.01 -5.94
C GLY A 219 -12.83 17.54 -4.98
N ILE A 220 -11.95 16.68 -4.48
CA ILE A 220 -10.84 17.04 -3.58
C ILE A 220 -9.60 17.35 -4.44
N ALA A 221 -9.02 18.54 -4.25
CA ALA A 221 -7.73 18.84 -4.86
C ALA A 221 -6.62 18.04 -4.14
N PRO A 222 -5.82 17.22 -4.84
CA PRO A 222 -4.72 16.48 -4.18
C PRO A 222 -3.72 17.38 -3.45
N SER A 223 -3.57 18.63 -3.89
CA SER A 223 -2.74 19.63 -3.20
C SER A 223 -3.25 20.01 -1.79
N ALA A 224 -4.50 19.70 -1.45
CA ALA A 224 -5.06 19.87 -0.12
C ALA A 224 -4.92 18.60 0.75
N ALA A 225 -4.26 17.58 0.24
CA ALA A 225 -3.99 16.33 0.95
C ALA A 225 -2.56 16.29 1.51
N VAL A 226 -2.41 15.46 2.55
CA VAL A 226 -1.13 15.04 3.11
C VAL A 226 -0.96 13.55 2.84
N ALA A 227 0.23 13.12 2.43
CA ALA A 227 0.62 11.71 2.37
C ALA A 227 1.68 11.39 3.44
N ILE A 228 1.52 10.27 4.14
CA ILE A 228 2.50 9.75 5.09
C ILE A 228 2.91 8.36 4.59
N GLY A 229 4.21 8.12 4.37
CA GLY A 229 4.73 6.86 3.84
C GLY A 229 6.22 6.71 4.00
N ASP A 230 6.72 5.46 3.95
CA ASP A 230 8.13 5.13 4.20
C ASP A 230 8.82 4.44 3.02
N GLY A 231 8.04 3.88 2.08
CA GLY A 231 8.51 3.04 0.99
C GLY A 231 8.61 3.73 -0.37
N PRO A 232 9.41 3.19 -1.33
CA PRO A 232 9.51 3.73 -2.69
C PRO A 232 8.18 3.82 -3.43
N ASN A 233 7.21 2.98 -3.10
CA ASN A 233 5.85 3.00 -3.64
C ASN A 233 5.01 4.20 -3.15
N ASP A 234 5.52 5.00 -2.20
CA ASP A 234 4.89 6.23 -1.72
C ASP A 234 5.42 7.49 -2.42
N LEU A 235 6.52 7.39 -3.18
CA LEU A 235 7.09 8.54 -3.89
C LEU A 235 6.09 9.20 -4.84
N GLY A 236 5.25 8.40 -5.51
CA GLY A 236 4.16 8.91 -6.33
C GLY A 236 3.12 9.68 -5.52
N LEU A 237 2.77 9.23 -4.32
CA LEU A 237 1.89 9.95 -3.39
C LEU A 237 2.49 11.29 -2.95
N PHE A 238 3.80 11.30 -2.65
CA PHE A 238 4.51 12.53 -2.26
C PHE A 238 4.53 13.58 -3.38
N ALA A 239 4.67 13.12 -4.64
CA ALA A 239 4.59 14.00 -5.80
C ALA A 239 3.16 14.50 -6.10
N LEU A 240 2.14 13.72 -5.73
CA LEU A 240 0.73 14.04 -5.97
C LEU A 240 0.17 15.02 -4.93
N THR A 241 0.51 14.84 -3.65
CA THR A 241 -0.10 15.57 -2.54
C THR A 241 0.62 16.89 -2.24
N GLY A 242 -0.09 17.84 -1.63
CA GLY A 242 0.48 19.15 -1.28
C GLY A 242 1.51 19.08 -0.15
N THR A 243 1.48 18.02 0.64
CA THR A 243 2.43 17.81 1.75
C THR A 243 2.74 16.33 1.87
N SER A 244 4.01 16.03 2.10
CA SER A 244 4.50 14.67 2.32
C SER A 244 5.28 14.57 3.63
N VAL A 245 5.09 13.47 4.35
CA VAL A 245 5.72 13.19 5.63
C VAL A 245 6.35 11.81 5.60
N ALA A 246 7.63 11.70 5.90
CA ALA A 246 8.32 10.43 6.03
C ALA A 246 8.57 10.10 7.51
N PRO A 247 8.22 8.90 8.00
CA PRO A 247 8.62 8.46 9.33
C PRO A 247 10.16 8.28 9.38
N ALA A 248 10.74 8.28 10.59
CA ALA A 248 12.18 8.22 10.77
C ALA A 248 12.82 6.90 10.28
N ASN A 249 12.03 5.84 10.19
CA ASN A 249 12.43 4.55 9.61
C ASN A 249 12.34 4.50 8.08
N ALA A 250 11.86 5.57 7.41
CA ALA A 250 11.72 5.60 5.96
C ALA A 250 13.06 5.38 5.25
N ARG A 251 12.98 4.78 4.06
CA ARG A 251 14.16 4.61 3.22
C ARG A 251 14.81 5.95 2.86
N PRO A 252 16.14 6.01 2.71
CA PRO A 252 16.85 7.29 2.47
C PRO A 252 16.29 8.08 1.29
N GLU A 253 15.95 7.43 0.18
CA GLU A 253 15.38 8.06 -1.01
C GLU A 253 13.98 8.64 -0.75
N VAL A 254 13.16 7.95 0.07
CA VAL A 254 11.82 8.41 0.45
C VAL A 254 11.92 9.57 1.43
N ALA A 255 12.80 9.44 2.42
CA ALA A 255 13.10 10.53 3.36
C ALA A 255 13.58 11.79 2.62
N ALA A 256 14.44 11.64 1.60
CA ALA A 256 14.94 12.77 0.82
C ALA A 256 13.86 13.47 -0.01
N ALA A 257 12.84 12.72 -0.47
CA ALA A 257 11.72 13.24 -1.26
C ALA A 257 10.62 13.90 -0.40
N ALA A 258 10.54 13.57 0.89
CA ALA A 258 9.51 14.10 1.78
C ALA A 258 9.75 15.57 2.14
N THR A 259 8.66 16.33 2.27
CA THR A 259 8.70 17.71 2.77
C THR A 259 9.07 17.74 4.26
N TRP A 260 8.51 16.81 5.01
CA TRP A 260 8.66 16.73 6.47
C TRP A 260 9.06 15.31 6.91
N SER A 261 9.72 15.24 8.07
CA SER A 261 9.92 13.99 8.80
C SER A 261 9.14 13.96 10.10
N THR A 262 8.72 12.77 10.50
CA THR A 262 8.12 12.50 11.80
C THR A 262 8.94 11.47 12.58
N ARG A 263 8.45 11.02 13.72
CA ARG A 263 9.04 9.93 14.51
C ARG A 263 8.96 8.62 13.73
N SER A 264 9.63 7.56 14.20
CA SER A 264 9.51 6.25 13.57
C SER A 264 8.09 5.67 13.74
N ASN A 265 7.76 4.67 12.94
CA ASN A 265 6.52 3.90 13.09
C ASN A 265 6.42 3.24 14.48
N ASP A 266 7.54 2.86 15.08
CA ASP A 266 7.60 2.28 16.44
C ASP A 266 7.49 3.33 17.55
N ASP A 267 7.67 4.63 17.23
CA ASP A 267 7.59 5.76 18.15
C ASP A 267 6.37 6.66 17.87
N ASP A 268 5.26 6.06 17.49
CA ASP A 268 3.99 6.78 17.19
C ASP A 268 4.12 7.87 16.14
N GLY A 269 4.91 7.64 15.08
CA GLY A 269 5.23 8.64 14.06
C GLY A 269 4.03 9.22 13.34
N VAL A 270 3.04 8.38 12.99
CA VAL A 270 1.77 8.81 12.38
C VAL A 270 0.95 9.63 13.39
N ALA A 271 0.81 9.15 14.61
CA ALA A 271 0.06 9.86 15.65
C ALA A 271 0.65 11.25 15.91
N TRP A 272 1.99 11.35 15.99
CA TRP A 272 2.66 12.64 16.13
C TRP A 272 2.41 13.55 14.93
N ALA A 273 2.54 13.05 13.71
CA ALA A 273 2.30 13.83 12.51
C ALA A 273 0.87 14.39 12.47
N LEU A 274 -0.13 13.54 12.75
CA LEU A 274 -1.53 13.94 12.79
C LEU A 274 -1.82 14.99 13.87
N SER A 275 -1.19 14.88 15.05
CA SER A 275 -1.38 15.87 16.13
C SER A 275 -0.81 17.26 15.80
N VAL A 276 0.24 17.32 14.97
CA VAL A 276 0.86 18.58 14.54
C VAL A 276 0.12 19.21 13.36
N LEU A 277 -0.25 18.39 12.38
CA LEU A 277 -0.89 18.87 11.13
C LEU A 277 -2.36 19.23 11.32
N ILE A 278 -3.01 18.62 12.29
CA ILE A 278 -4.44 18.78 12.58
C ILE A 278 -4.56 18.93 14.11
N PRO A 279 -4.21 20.10 14.68
CA PRO A 279 -4.21 20.34 16.12
C PRO A 279 -5.61 20.33 16.76
#